data_d1d6c47971968747f963eeb02ca91956
#
_entry.id   d1d6c47971968747f963eeb02ca91956
#
_cell.length_a   1.000
_cell.length_b   1.000
_cell.length_c   1.000
_cell.angle_alpha   90.00
_cell.angle_beta   90.00
_cell.angle_gamma   90.00
#
_symmetry.space_group_name_H-M   'P 1'
#
loop_
_entity.id
_entity.type
_entity.pdbx_description
1 polymer ?
#
loop_
_entity_poly.entity_id
_entity_poly.type
_entity_poly.pdbx_seq_one_letter_code
_entity_poly.pdbx_strand_id
1 'polypeptide(L)'
;IVAEAGRLGQVTIATNMAGRGTDIILGGNPEFEAKRELKKLGYTDEQILFATSFVKSDDKELNAARQKFAELHEKYKAERQPEHEQVVELGGLCILGSERHESRRIDNQLRGRAGRQGDPGTTQFFISLEDDLMRRFGGEMMQNIVSRFGLAEDEPLEANVLSRRIENAQKKVEGKNFGIRKYVLQYDNVMNKQRTIIYGERRKVLFGEDIRSDIMNMKDGLVAAIIGPSTMDSKFPEEWNFAEMKRNLNKLIPNFDMRVDYSADELRDMTQESLVDDICAQLDELYTKKEEEIGAEHMREIERVILLRVVDSLWMDHIDAMDQLKSGIGLRAIGQQDPAAEYGKEGFDMFEQMIGAIQEDTVRYCYNVSIDTKAERKSVTGGSMTASKLEYHDEEPQSDEPNQYREKREHKQETVRRESPKIGRNDPCPCGSGKKYKNCCMKKDMAGRE
;
A
#
# COMPACT_ATOMS: atom_id res chain seq x y z
N ILE A 1 -18.19 -13.66 24.93
CA ILE A 1 -18.50 -12.61 25.93
C ILE A 1 -19.55 -11.65 25.36
N VAL A 2 -19.29 -10.98 24.25
CA VAL A 2 -20.21 -9.95 23.69
C VAL A 2 -21.57 -10.54 23.29
N ALA A 3 -21.63 -11.76 22.76
CA ALA A 3 -22.88 -12.43 22.40
C ALA A 3 -23.83 -12.66 23.61
N GLU A 4 -23.26 -12.75 24.79
CA GLU A 4 -23.98 -12.97 26.06
C GLU A 4 -24.21 -11.65 26.84
N ALA A 5 -23.77 -10.50 26.30
CA ALA A 5 -23.89 -9.21 26.98
C ALA A 5 -25.33 -8.72 27.21
N GLY A 6 -26.30 -9.30 26.47
CA GLY A 6 -27.74 -8.99 26.62
C GLY A 6 -28.47 -9.76 27.72
N ARG A 7 -27.79 -10.58 28.50
CA ARG A 7 -28.41 -11.36 29.58
C ARG A 7 -28.76 -10.50 30.78
N LEU A 8 -29.75 -10.99 31.56
CA LEU A 8 -30.20 -10.30 32.77
C LEU A 8 -29.07 -10.13 33.79
N GLY A 9 -28.85 -8.90 34.24
CA GLY A 9 -27.83 -8.57 35.24
C GLY A 9 -26.40 -8.68 34.76
N GLN A 10 -26.15 -8.98 33.48
CA GLN A 10 -24.79 -9.08 32.92
C GLN A 10 -24.17 -7.71 32.75
N VAL A 11 -22.93 -7.54 33.23
CA VAL A 11 -22.11 -6.36 33.00
C VAL A 11 -20.92 -6.74 32.13
N THR A 12 -20.74 -6.06 31.01
CA THR A 12 -19.64 -6.29 30.09
C THR A 12 -18.83 -5.01 29.91
N ILE A 13 -17.53 -5.08 30.23
CA ILE A 13 -16.58 -4.00 30.00
C ILE A 13 -15.81 -4.32 28.73
N ALA A 14 -15.73 -3.34 27.81
CA ALA A 14 -15.09 -3.53 26.53
C ALA A 14 -14.38 -2.25 26.07
N THR A 15 -13.26 -2.39 25.37
CA THR A 15 -12.58 -1.29 24.71
C THR A 15 -13.14 -1.10 23.29
N ASN A 16 -13.31 0.15 22.87
CA ASN A 16 -13.83 0.50 21.53
C ASN A 16 -15.17 -0.18 21.18
N MET A 17 -15.41 -0.38 19.91
CA MET A 17 -16.63 -1.01 19.39
C MET A 17 -16.59 -2.54 19.52
N ALA A 18 -16.32 -3.05 20.72
CA ALA A 18 -16.32 -4.49 20.98
C ALA A 18 -17.59 -5.12 20.38
N GLY A 19 -17.38 -6.21 19.66
CA GLY A 19 -18.48 -6.94 19.04
C GLY A 19 -19.01 -6.35 17.74
N ARG A 20 -18.27 -5.55 16.99
CA ARG A 20 -18.61 -5.27 15.60
C ARG A 20 -18.69 -6.61 14.84
N GLY A 21 -19.85 -6.89 14.23
CA GLY A 21 -20.10 -8.16 13.56
C GLY A 21 -20.80 -9.20 14.44
N THR A 22 -20.89 -9.00 15.76
CA THR A 22 -21.67 -9.87 16.68
C THR A 22 -22.97 -9.18 17.05
N ASP A 23 -24.06 -9.89 16.96
CA ASP A 23 -25.36 -9.40 17.41
C ASP A 23 -25.51 -9.61 18.92
N ILE A 24 -26.04 -8.59 19.62
CA ILE A 24 -26.37 -8.66 21.03
C ILE A 24 -27.89 -8.86 21.12
N ILE A 25 -28.31 -10.05 21.54
CA ILE A 25 -29.71 -10.41 21.69
C ILE A 25 -30.05 -10.35 23.16
N LEU A 26 -31.15 -9.65 23.51
CA LEU A 26 -31.62 -9.55 24.90
C LEU A 26 -32.03 -10.94 25.42
N GLY A 27 -31.67 -11.26 26.65
CA GLY A 27 -31.89 -12.58 27.26
C GLY A 27 -30.89 -13.66 26.86
N GLY A 28 -29.91 -13.34 25.96
CA GLY A 28 -28.89 -14.28 25.48
C GLY A 28 -29.06 -14.65 24.01
N ASN A 29 -28.03 -15.21 23.41
CA ASN A 29 -28.01 -15.56 21.99
C ASN A 29 -28.22 -17.08 21.77
N PRO A 30 -29.44 -17.50 21.32
CA PRO A 30 -29.75 -18.91 21.12
C PRO A 30 -28.87 -19.59 20.06
N GLU A 31 -28.48 -18.84 19.02
CA GLU A 31 -27.57 -19.33 17.98
C GLU A 31 -26.19 -19.66 18.53
N PHE A 32 -25.66 -18.77 19.36
CA PHE A 32 -24.37 -18.97 19.99
C PHE A 32 -24.38 -20.19 20.93
N GLU A 33 -25.46 -20.35 21.74
CA GLU A 33 -25.63 -21.50 22.64
C GLU A 33 -25.77 -22.81 21.86
N ALA A 34 -26.56 -22.81 20.76
CA ALA A 34 -26.70 -23.99 19.91
C ALA A 34 -25.36 -24.40 19.25
N LYS A 35 -24.58 -23.45 18.75
CA LYS A 35 -23.24 -23.72 18.21
C LYS A 35 -22.30 -24.31 19.26
N ARG A 36 -22.32 -23.74 20.47
CA ARG A 36 -21.48 -24.22 21.59
C ARG A 36 -21.87 -25.63 21.98
N GLU A 37 -23.14 -25.96 21.97
CA GLU A 37 -23.62 -27.31 22.30
C GLU A 37 -23.29 -28.33 21.21
N LEU A 38 -23.41 -27.96 19.91
CA LEU A 38 -22.95 -28.80 18.80
C LEU A 38 -21.46 -29.13 18.92
N LYS A 39 -20.64 -28.14 19.28
CA LYS A 39 -19.19 -28.37 19.50
C LYS A 39 -18.94 -29.35 20.63
N LYS A 40 -19.71 -29.32 21.76
CA LYS A 40 -19.63 -30.29 22.83
C LYS A 40 -20.09 -31.69 22.40
N LEU A 41 -21.05 -31.77 21.48
CA LEU A 41 -21.53 -33.02 20.89
C LEU A 41 -20.55 -33.64 19.91
N GLY A 42 -19.42 -32.97 19.60
CA GLY A 42 -18.35 -33.49 18.77
C GLY A 42 -18.46 -33.13 17.28
N TYR A 43 -19.35 -32.22 16.90
CA TYR A 43 -19.41 -31.72 15.53
C TYR A 43 -18.21 -30.83 15.20
N THR A 44 -17.68 -30.94 13.99
CA THR A 44 -16.54 -30.13 13.51
C THR A 44 -16.98 -28.70 13.24
N ASP A 45 -16.01 -27.76 13.24
CA ASP A 45 -16.29 -26.36 12.93
C ASP A 45 -16.87 -26.17 11.51
N GLU A 46 -16.48 -27.03 10.55
CA GLU A 46 -17.04 -27.05 9.18
C GLU A 46 -18.50 -27.48 9.18
N GLN A 47 -18.86 -28.52 9.92
CA GLN A 47 -20.24 -28.99 10.05
C GLN A 47 -21.12 -27.94 10.72
N ILE A 48 -20.61 -27.23 11.73
CA ILE A 48 -21.31 -26.15 12.43
C ILE A 48 -21.50 -24.94 11.48
N LEU A 49 -20.48 -24.58 10.70
CA LEU A 49 -20.58 -23.50 9.70
C LEU A 49 -21.63 -23.85 8.63
N PHE A 50 -21.61 -25.09 8.15
CA PHE A 50 -22.60 -25.57 7.19
C PHE A 50 -24.02 -25.55 7.78
N ALA A 51 -24.20 -26.02 9.03
CA ALA A 51 -25.50 -26.05 9.71
C ALA A 51 -26.15 -24.67 9.79
N THR A 52 -25.34 -23.59 9.92
CA THR A 52 -25.82 -22.20 9.99
C THR A 52 -25.90 -21.52 8.60
N SER A 53 -25.42 -22.14 7.55
CA SER A 53 -25.45 -21.62 6.18
C SER A 53 -26.75 -21.97 5.46
N PHE A 54 -27.06 -21.23 4.37
CA PHE A 54 -28.18 -21.54 3.48
C PHE A 54 -27.80 -22.47 2.33
N VAL A 55 -26.57 -22.99 2.32
CA VAL A 55 -26.06 -23.87 1.27
C VAL A 55 -26.76 -25.24 1.36
N LYS A 56 -27.29 -25.74 0.25
CA LYS A 56 -27.88 -27.09 0.17
C LYS A 56 -26.77 -28.10 -0.11
N SER A 57 -26.79 -29.24 0.55
CA SER A 57 -25.90 -30.37 0.30
C SER A 57 -26.70 -31.67 0.34
N ASP A 58 -26.27 -32.64 -0.43
CA ASP A 58 -26.82 -33.99 -0.43
C ASP A 58 -26.15 -34.90 0.62
N ASP A 59 -25.17 -34.37 1.34
CA ASP A 59 -24.46 -35.06 2.42
C ASP A 59 -25.36 -35.27 3.63
N LYS A 60 -25.50 -36.52 4.03
CA LYS A 60 -26.36 -36.92 5.15
C LYS A 60 -25.86 -36.41 6.50
N GLU A 61 -24.53 -36.36 6.70
CA GLU A 61 -23.94 -35.90 7.96
C GLU A 61 -24.13 -34.40 8.13
N LEU A 62 -23.90 -33.61 7.07
CA LEU A 62 -24.13 -32.17 7.08
C LEU A 62 -25.59 -31.82 7.30
N ASN A 63 -26.52 -32.57 6.68
CA ASN A 63 -27.96 -32.38 6.89
C ASN A 63 -28.41 -32.78 8.31
N ALA A 64 -27.81 -33.82 8.91
CA ALA A 64 -28.04 -34.19 10.30
C ALA A 64 -27.55 -33.09 11.28
N ALA A 65 -26.39 -32.50 11.00
CA ALA A 65 -25.86 -31.36 11.78
C ALA A 65 -26.84 -30.16 11.73
N ARG A 66 -27.37 -29.85 10.53
CA ARG A 66 -28.36 -28.76 10.35
C ARG A 66 -29.63 -29.03 11.11
N GLN A 67 -30.18 -30.25 11.05
CA GLN A 67 -31.37 -30.62 11.78
C GLN A 67 -31.16 -30.49 13.29
N LYS A 68 -30.01 -30.98 13.77
CA LYS A 68 -29.64 -30.89 15.19
C LYS A 68 -29.46 -29.44 15.64
N PHE A 69 -28.86 -28.60 14.81
CA PHE A 69 -28.76 -27.16 15.07
C PHE A 69 -30.15 -26.51 15.21
N ALA A 70 -31.05 -26.82 14.29
CA ALA A 70 -32.42 -26.27 14.33
C ALA A 70 -33.18 -26.67 15.61
N GLU A 71 -33.05 -27.94 16.03
CA GLU A 71 -33.66 -28.43 17.28
C GLU A 71 -33.08 -27.68 18.50
N LEU A 72 -31.76 -27.54 18.57
CA LEU A 72 -31.10 -26.86 19.69
C LEU A 72 -31.41 -25.36 19.68
N HIS A 73 -31.45 -24.74 18.52
CA HIS A 73 -31.78 -23.32 18.38
C HIS A 73 -33.20 -23.01 18.89
N GLU A 74 -34.21 -23.78 18.47
CA GLU A 74 -35.57 -23.60 18.94
C GLU A 74 -35.69 -23.90 20.44
N LYS A 75 -35.01 -24.90 20.95
CA LYS A 75 -34.95 -25.18 22.37
C LYS A 75 -34.42 -23.98 23.15
N TYR A 76 -33.22 -23.48 22.80
CA TYR A 76 -32.60 -22.33 23.49
C TYR A 76 -33.41 -21.06 23.32
N LYS A 77 -34.05 -20.86 22.17
CA LYS A 77 -34.98 -19.71 21.94
C LYS A 77 -36.12 -19.73 22.93
N ALA A 78 -36.76 -20.88 23.10
CA ALA A 78 -37.85 -21.04 24.07
C ALA A 78 -37.39 -20.85 25.52
N GLU A 79 -36.20 -21.38 25.88
CA GLU A 79 -35.65 -21.24 27.21
C GLU A 79 -35.25 -19.78 27.54
N ARG A 80 -34.86 -18.99 26.54
CA ARG A 80 -34.39 -17.60 26.71
C ARG A 80 -35.57 -16.57 26.61
N GLN A 81 -36.71 -16.94 26.09
CA GLN A 81 -37.82 -16.04 25.91
C GLN A 81 -38.28 -15.34 27.21
N PRO A 82 -38.40 -16.04 28.37
CA PRO A 82 -38.79 -15.37 29.62
C PRO A 82 -37.72 -14.37 30.12
N GLU A 83 -36.41 -14.67 29.92
CA GLU A 83 -35.31 -13.78 30.27
C GLU A 83 -35.33 -12.54 29.36
N HIS A 84 -35.60 -12.73 28.05
CA HIS A 84 -35.77 -11.64 27.09
C HIS A 84 -36.86 -10.66 27.52
N GLU A 85 -38.02 -11.18 27.87
CA GLU A 85 -39.18 -10.36 28.30
C GLU A 85 -38.85 -9.56 29.56
N GLN A 86 -38.18 -10.15 30.55
CA GLN A 86 -37.73 -9.46 31.75
C GLN A 86 -36.75 -8.34 31.43
N VAL A 87 -35.78 -8.57 30.54
CA VAL A 87 -34.78 -7.55 30.16
C VAL A 87 -35.47 -6.41 29.41
N VAL A 88 -36.44 -6.72 28.55
CA VAL A 88 -37.26 -5.70 27.83
C VAL A 88 -38.08 -4.86 28.80
N GLU A 89 -38.76 -5.47 29.80
CA GLU A 89 -39.53 -4.75 30.84
C GLU A 89 -38.62 -3.82 31.68
N LEU A 90 -37.36 -4.18 31.92
CA LEU A 90 -36.40 -3.36 32.62
C LEU A 90 -35.79 -2.22 31.75
N GLY A 91 -36.22 -2.10 30.48
CA GLY A 91 -35.76 -1.05 29.56
C GLY A 91 -34.68 -1.46 28.60
N GLY A 92 -34.33 -2.75 28.51
CA GLY A 92 -33.39 -3.32 27.55
C GLY A 92 -31.91 -3.10 27.87
N LEU A 93 -31.07 -3.12 26.87
CA LEU A 93 -29.63 -2.96 27.02
C LEU A 93 -29.24 -1.50 27.31
N CYS A 94 -28.51 -1.29 28.42
CA CYS A 94 -27.94 0.01 28.75
C CYS A 94 -26.48 0.06 28.33
N ILE A 95 -26.13 1.06 27.49
CA ILE A 95 -24.76 1.30 27.02
C ILE A 95 -24.23 2.58 27.62
N LEU A 96 -23.11 2.43 28.35
CA LEU A 96 -22.39 3.55 28.95
C LEU A 96 -21.07 3.74 28.17
N GLY A 97 -20.88 4.90 27.56
CA GLY A 97 -19.60 5.29 26.96
C GLY A 97 -18.82 6.23 27.87
N SER A 98 -17.59 5.90 28.17
CA SER A 98 -16.70 6.75 29.01
C SER A 98 -16.04 7.89 28.23
N GLU A 99 -16.07 7.83 26.88
CA GLU A 99 -15.50 8.83 25.97
C GLU A 99 -16.31 8.89 24.68
N ARG A 100 -16.12 9.97 23.91
CA ARG A 100 -16.64 10.09 22.54
C ARG A 100 -15.57 9.68 21.54
N HIS A 101 -15.98 8.97 20.49
CA HIS A 101 -15.09 8.68 19.37
C HIS A 101 -14.83 9.94 18.52
N GLU A 102 -13.76 9.90 17.75
CA GLU A 102 -13.43 10.99 16.79
C GLU A 102 -14.50 11.16 15.71
N SER A 103 -15.29 10.13 15.43
CA SER A 103 -16.34 10.15 14.41
C SER A 103 -17.72 9.91 15.04
N ARG A 104 -18.66 10.79 14.73
CA ARG A 104 -20.06 10.67 15.14
C ARG A 104 -20.70 9.37 14.65
N ARG A 105 -20.28 8.88 13.48
CA ARG A 105 -20.77 7.61 12.92
C ARG A 105 -20.46 6.43 13.85
N ILE A 106 -19.29 6.43 14.46
CA ILE A 106 -18.88 5.37 15.40
C ILE A 106 -19.69 5.47 16.70
N ASP A 107 -19.93 6.66 17.22
CA ASP A 107 -20.83 6.86 18.37
C ASP A 107 -22.22 6.35 18.08
N ASN A 108 -22.78 6.63 16.90
CA ASN A 108 -24.08 6.16 16.50
C ASN A 108 -24.12 4.63 16.31
N GLN A 109 -23.05 4.02 15.85
CA GLN A 109 -22.93 2.55 15.80
C GLN A 109 -22.93 1.94 17.20
N LEU A 110 -22.28 2.57 18.16
CA LEU A 110 -22.33 2.12 19.56
C LEU A 110 -23.72 2.30 20.15
N ARG A 111 -24.35 3.45 19.95
CA ARG A 111 -25.75 3.70 20.39
C ARG A 111 -26.69 2.68 19.78
N GLY A 112 -26.55 2.37 18.50
CA GLY A 112 -27.38 1.40 17.78
C GLY A 112 -27.23 -0.05 18.29
N ARG A 113 -26.32 -0.31 19.21
CA ARG A 113 -26.23 -1.62 19.88
C ARG A 113 -27.35 -1.81 20.89
N ALA A 114 -27.83 -0.73 21.53
CA ALA A 114 -28.88 -0.79 22.52
C ALA A 114 -30.27 -1.10 21.91
N GLY A 115 -30.56 -0.59 20.72
CA GLY A 115 -31.88 -0.70 20.08
C GLY A 115 -31.95 -1.70 18.93
N ARG A 116 -31.31 -2.85 19.04
CA ARG A 116 -31.35 -3.86 17.98
C ARG A 116 -32.68 -4.60 17.94
N GLN A 117 -33.11 -4.98 16.73
CA GLN A 117 -34.33 -5.73 16.46
C GLN A 117 -35.63 -5.03 16.93
N GLY A 118 -35.57 -3.71 17.23
CA GLY A 118 -36.71 -2.96 17.73
C GLY A 118 -36.87 -3.00 19.24
N ASP A 119 -35.99 -3.68 19.96
CA ASP A 119 -36.02 -3.73 21.42
C ASP A 119 -35.69 -2.37 22.04
N PRO A 120 -36.21 -2.07 23.24
CA PRO A 120 -35.85 -0.87 23.98
C PRO A 120 -34.39 -0.90 24.40
N GLY A 121 -33.80 0.29 24.63
CA GLY A 121 -32.43 0.40 25.13
C GLY A 121 -32.08 1.83 25.49
N THR A 122 -31.13 1.98 26.39
CA THR A 122 -30.65 3.29 26.86
C THR A 122 -29.17 3.47 26.52
N THR A 123 -28.80 4.68 26.13
CA THR A 123 -27.39 5.00 25.85
C THR A 123 -27.00 6.33 26.51
N GLN A 124 -25.91 6.32 27.22
CA GLN A 124 -25.37 7.52 27.87
C GLN A 124 -23.87 7.62 27.68
N PHE A 125 -23.37 8.83 27.43
CA PHE A 125 -21.95 9.11 27.38
C PHE A 125 -21.53 10.00 28.54
N PHE A 126 -20.52 9.59 29.26
CA PHE A 126 -19.81 10.38 30.26
C PHE A 126 -18.53 10.91 29.61
N ILE A 127 -18.32 12.22 29.66
CA ILE A 127 -17.26 12.87 28.92
C ILE A 127 -16.51 13.81 29.86
N SER A 128 -15.18 13.76 29.81
CA SER A 128 -14.31 14.72 30.48
C SER A 128 -13.88 15.81 29.50
N LEU A 129 -13.63 17.00 30.03
CA LEU A 129 -12.97 18.07 29.27
C LEU A 129 -11.49 17.77 29.00
N GLU A 130 -10.92 16.82 29.72
CA GLU A 130 -9.57 16.33 29.54
C GLU A 130 -9.45 15.26 28.46
N ASP A 131 -10.59 14.71 27.96
CA ASP A 131 -10.61 13.76 26.86
C ASP A 131 -9.88 14.32 25.64
N ASP A 132 -9.17 13.47 24.90
CA ASP A 132 -8.35 13.85 23.76
C ASP A 132 -9.10 14.64 22.70
N LEU A 133 -10.36 14.30 22.43
CA LEU A 133 -11.22 15.03 21.52
C LEU A 133 -11.45 16.47 21.99
N MET A 134 -11.72 16.64 23.28
CA MET A 134 -12.00 17.95 23.88
C MET A 134 -10.72 18.78 24.00
N ARG A 135 -9.63 18.18 24.41
CA ARG A 135 -8.30 18.83 24.54
C ARG A 135 -7.79 19.37 23.21
N ARG A 136 -7.92 18.58 22.12
CA ARG A 136 -7.40 18.96 20.80
C ARG A 136 -8.31 19.91 20.03
N PHE A 137 -9.62 19.80 20.19
CA PHE A 137 -10.60 20.50 19.36
C PHE A 137 -11.63 21.30 20.13
N GLY A 138 -11.75 21.10 21.45
CA GLY A 138 -12.64 21.85 22.34
C GLY A 138 -12.10 23.25 22.70
N GLY A 139 -10.78 23.40 22.73
CA GLY A 139 -10.07 24.65 22.91
C GLY A 139 -10.26 25.34 24.27
N GLU A 140 -9.50 26.43 24.48
CA GLU A 140 -9.51 27.29 25.66
C GLU A 140 -10.91 27.84 26.00
N MET A 141 -11.80 27.94 25.01
CA MET A 141 -13.15 28.45 25.19
C MET A 141 -13.99 27.55 26.12
N MET A 142 -13.74 26.22 26.16
CA MET A 142 -14.44 25.33 27.07
C MET A 142 -13.95 25.49 28.51
N GLN A 143 -12.67 25.66 28.72
CA GLN A 143 -12.11 25.98 30.04
C GLN A 143 -12.70 27.30 30.59
N ASN A 144 -12.88 28.29 29.72
CA ASN A 144 -13.49 29.57 30.08
C ASN A 144 -15.00 29.42 30.39
N ILE A 145 -15.71 28.47 29.81
CA ILE A 145 -17.11 28.20 30.13
C ILE A 145 -17.20 27.60 31.54
N VAL A 146 -16.40 26.57 31.84
CA VAL A 146 -16.39 25.92 33.15
C VAL A 146 -15.99 26.90 34.25
N SER A 147 -14.95 27.70 34.05
CA SER A 147 -14.52 28.70 35.01
C SER A 147 -15.56 29.80 35.26
N ARG A 148 -16.41 30.14 34.26
CA ARG A 148 -17.51 31.09 34.42
C ARG A 148 -18.73 30.53 35.18
N PHE A 149 -18.98 29.24 35.08
CA PHE A 149 -20.12 28.62 35.78
C PHE A 149 -19.80 28.26 37.21
N GLY A 150 -18.53 28.37 37.67
CA GLY A 150 -18.15 28.12 39.06
C GLY A 150 -18.49 26.73 39.57
N LEU A 151 -18.55 25.73 38.67
CA LEU A 151 -18.93 24.36 38.99
C LEU A 151 -17.82 23.69 39.81
N ALA A 152 -18.21 22.86 40.78
CA ALA A 152 -17.31 21.98 41.47
C ALA A 152 -16.77 20.91 40.47
N GLU A 153 -15.53 20.44 40.67
CA GLU A 153 -14.86 19.51 39.75
C GLU A 153 -15.65 18.20 39.51
N ASP A 154 -16.50 17.81 40.48
CA ASP A 154 -17.28 16.56 40.44
C ASP A 154 -18.75 16.73 40.02
N GLU A 155 -19.19 17.94 39.67
CA GLU A 155 -20.59 18.20 39.34
C GLU A 155 -20.89 17.93 37.87
N PRO A 156 -21.79 16.97 37.52
CA PRO A 156 -22.10 16.65 36.15
C PRO A 156 -22.88 17.81 35.49
N LEU A 157 -22.38 18.29 34.36
CA LEU A 157 -23.01 19.34 33.58
C LEU A 157 -23.77 18.78 32.38
N GLU A 158 -25.09 18.80 32.44
CA GLU A 158 -25.96 18.49 31.31
C GLU A 158 -26.37 19.76 30.57
N ALA A 159 -25.78 20.02 29.41
CA ALA A 159 -26.13 21.17 28.60
C ALA A 159 -26.13 20.86 27.10
N ASN A 160 -27.22 21.22 26.43
CA ASN A 160 -27.35 21.11 24.97
C ASN A 160 -26.23 21.85 24.20
N VAL A 161 -25.69 22.91 24.83
CA VAL A 161 -24.55 23.66 24.26
C VAL A 161 -23.30 22.80 24.18
N LEU A 162 -23.03 21.97 25.20
CA LEU A 162 -21.90 21.03 25.22
C LEU A 162 -22.02 20.00 24.11
N SER A 163 -23.19 19.38 23.95
CA SER A 163 -23.42 18.40 22.89
C SER A 163 -23.15 18.96 21.50
N ARG A 164 -23.61 20.20 21.23
CA ARG A 164 -23.31 20.88 19.95
C ARG A 164 -21.82 21.17 19.75
N ARG A 165 -21.09 21.52 20.83
CA ARG A 165 -19.65 21.77 20.77
C ARG A 165 -18.87 20.51 20.47
N ILE A 166 -19.24 19.40 21.10
CA ILE A 166 -18.66 18.08 20.84
C ILE A 166 -18.89 17.67 19.39
N GLU A 167 -20.11 17.82 18.88
CA GLU A 167 -20.42 17.54 17.47
C GLU A 167 -19.57 18.40 16.52
N ASN A 168 -19.34 19.67 16.83
CA ASN A 168 -18.49 20.53 16.03
C ASN A 168 -17.02 20.13 16.10
N ALA A 169 -16.54 19.66 17.26
CA ALA A 169 -15.20 19.11 17.42
C ALA A 169 -15.03 17.85 16.54
N GLN A 170 -15.98 16.93 16.62
CA GLN A 170 -16.01 15.73 15.76
C GLN A 170 -16.00 16.07 14.26
N LYS A 171 -16.84 17.04 13.83
CA LYS A 171 -16.84 17.51 12.43
C LYS A 171 -15.51 18.07 11.97
N LYS A 172 -14.80 18.80 12.85
CA LYS A 172 -13.44 19.30 12.54
C LYS A 172 -12.44 18.15 12.36
N VAL A 173 -12.47 17.15 13.25
CA VAL A 173 -11.62 15.95 13.14
C VAL A 173 -11.93 15.18 11.85
N GLU A 174 -13.21 14.93 11.60
CA GLU A 174 -13.67 14.24 10.38
C GLU A 174 -13.23 14.99 9.12
N GLY A 175 -13.37 16.32 9.10
CA GLY A 175 -12.94 17.18 7.99
C GLY A 175 -11.42 17.11 7.77
N LYS A 176 -10.62 17.16 8.85
CA LYS A 176 -9.17 17.00 8.77
C LYS A 176 -8.80 15.62 8.22
N ASN A 177 -9.36 14.56 8.79
CA ASN A 177 -9.10 13.19 8.36
C ASN A 177 -9.57 12.92 6.93
N PHE A 178 -10.69 13.53 6.51
CA PHE A 178 -11.17 13.48 5.13
C PHE A 178 -10.17 14.17 4.19
N GLY A 179 -9.68 15.35 4.56
CA GLY A 179 -8.66 16.08 3.78
C GLY A 179 -7.39 15.26 3.59
N ILE A 180 -6.87 14.66 4.67
CA ILE A 180 -5.69 13.79 4.60
C ILE A 180 -5.93 12.60 3.68
N ARG A 181 -7.08 11.89 3.83
CA ARG A 181 -7.41 10.75 2.96
C ARG A 181 -7.58 11.15 1.51
N LYS A 182 -8.24 12.27 1.24
CA LYS A 182 -8.38 12.81 -0.11
C LYS A 182 -7.02 13.09 -0.75
N TYR A 183 -6.13 13.70 0.02
CA TYR A 183 -4.77 14.00 -0.42
C TYR A 183 -3.99 12.70 -0.74
N VAL A 184 -3.98 11.74 0.16
CA VAL A 184 -3.34 10.43 -0.07
C VAL A 184 -3.91 9.74 -1.32
N LEU A 185 -5.22 9.77 -1.51
CA LEU A 185 -5.88 9.16 -2.67
C LEU A 185 -5.45 9.81 -4.00
N GLN A 186 -5.17 11.10 -4.03
CA GLN A 186 -4.70 11.78 -5.24
C GLN A 186 -3.35 11.21 -5.70
N TYR A 187 -2.42 10.98 -4.79
CA TYR A 187 -1.14 10.34 -5.10
C TYR A 187 -1.29 8.87 -5.50
N ASP A 188 -2.11 8.14 -4.75
CA ASP A 188 -2.33 6.71 -5.01
C ASP A 188 -2.99 6.46 -6.37
N ASN A 189 -3.85 7.36 -6.83
CA ASN A 189 -4.48 7.28 -8.14
C ASN A 189 -3.45 7.35 -9.29
N VAL A 190 -2.38 8.14 -9.16
CA VAL A 190 -1.31 8.22 -10.16
C VAL A 190 -0.62 6.87 -10.26
N MET A 191 -0.14 6.35 -9.13
CA MET A 191 0.53 5.04 -9.07
C MET A 191 -0.38 3.90 -9.52
N ASN A 192 -1.67 3.96 -9.20
CA ASN A 192 -2.61 2.90 -9.56
C ASN A 192 -2.86 2.85 -11.08
N LYS A 193 -2.90 4.00 -11.76
CA LYS A 193 -2.99 4.05 -13.23
C LYS A 193 -1.76 3.40 -13.87
N GLN A 194 -0.56 3.78 -13.43
CA GLN A 194 0.70 3.22 -13.93
C GLN A 194 0.78 1.71 -13.66
N ARG A 195 0.43 1.26 -12.46
CA ARG A 195 0.36 -0.15 -12.09
C ARG A 195 -0.59 -0.93 -12.98
N THR A 196 -1.75 -0.38 -13.29
CA THR A 196 -2.74 -1.05 -14.15
C THR A 196 -2.20 -1.29 -15.55
N ILE A 197 -1.44 -0.33 -16.10
CA ILE A 197 -0.79 -0.47 -17.41
C ILE A 197 0.27 -1.57 -17.36
N ILE A 198 1.23 -1.46 -16.45
CA ILE A 198 2.34 -2.42 -16.34
C ILE A 198 1.85 -3.85 -16.04
N TYR A 199 0.90 -4.01 -15.12
CA TYR A 199 0.35 -5.32 -14.80
C TYR A 199 -0.51 -5.89 -15.94
N GLY A 200 -1.13 -5.02 -16.74
CA GLY A 200 -1.82 -5.43 -17.96
C GLY A 200 -0.87 -6.05 -18.96
N GLU A 201 0.24 -5.37 -19.28
CA GLU A 201 1.26 -5.87 -20.20
C GLU A 201 1.94 -7.14 -19.66
N ARG A 202 2.34 -7.14 -18.40
CA ARG A 202 2.92 -8.31 -17.75
C ARG A 202 2.00 -9.52 -17.80
N ARG A 203 0.69 -9.31 -17.68
CA ARG A 203 -0.31 -10.37 -17.74
C ARG A 203 -0.40 -11.00 -19.12
N LYS A 204 -0.35 -10.21 -20.20
CA LYS A 204 -0.32 -10.72 -21.59
C LYS A 204 0.84 -11.70 -21.78
N VAL A 205 2.03 -11.28 -21.35
CA VAL A 205 3.25 -12.11 -21.44
C VAL A 205 3.10 -13.42 -20.65
N LEU A 206 2.57 -13.37 -19.43
CA LEU A 206 2.39 -14.55 -18.58
C LEU A 206 1.36 -15.54 -19.12
N PHE A 207 0.31 -15.05 -19.78
CA PHE A 207 -0.70 -15.93 -20.42
C PHE A 207 -0.28 -16.49 -21.78
N GLY A 208 0.94 -16.16 -22.23
CA GLY A 208 1.53 -16.77 -23.43
C GLY A 208 1.06 -16.14 -24.74
N GLU A 209 0.59 -14.89 -24.72
CA GLU A 209 0.36 -14.13 -25.95
C GLU A 209 1.66 -14.02 -26.76
N ASP A 210 1.56 -13.98 -28.09
CA ASP A 210 2.73 -13.77 -28.95
C ASP A 210 3.22 -12.34 -28.84
N ILE A 211 4.39 -12.20 -28.20
CA ILE A 211 5.02 -10.89 -27.97
C ILE A 211 6.03 -10.50 -29.05
N ARG A 212 6.25 -11.34 -30.05
CA ARG A 212 7.20 -11.04 -31.15
C ARG A 212 6.82 -9.76 -31.88
N SER A 213 5.53 -9.60 -32.20
CA SER A 213 5.03 -8.40 -32.86
C SER A 213 5.26 -7.15 -32.02
N ASP A 214 5.09 -7.24 -30.70
CA ASP A 214 5.33 -6.12 -29.78
C ASP A 214 6.81 -5.73 -29.74
N ILE A 215 7.72 -6.73 -29.71
CA ILE A 215 9.18 -6.47 -29.77
C ILE A 215 9.59 -5.83 -31.10
N MET A 216 9.01 -6.29 -32.22
CA MET A 216 9.27 -5.65 -33.53
C MET A 216 8.79 -4.21 -33.56
N ASN A 217 7.59 -3.93 -33.06
CA ASN A 217 7.08 -2.56 -32.94
C ASN A 217 7.97 -1.69 -32.05
N MET A 218 8.47 -2.23 -30.91
CA MET A 218 9.43 -1.53 -30.05
C MET A 218 10.71 -1.19 -30.82
N LYS A 219 11.26 -2.13 -31.57
CA LYS A 219 12.43 -1.92 -32.44
C LYS A 219 12.18 -0.80 -33.46
N ASP A 220 11.06 -0.87 -34.19
CA ASP A 220 10.72 0.15 -35.21
C ASP A 220 10.63 1.55 -34.60
N GLY A 221 9.96 1.66 -33.46
CA GLY A 221 9.87 2.94 -32.71
C GLY A 221 11.24 3.47 -32.26
N LEU A 222 12.13 2.60 -31.77
CA LEU A 222 13.48 2.98 -31.35
C LEU A 222 14.36 3.40 -32.53
N VAL A 223 14.29 2.68 -33.65
CA VAL A 223 15.00 3.04 -34.89
C VAL A 223 14.56 4.42 -35.37
N ALA A 224 13.25 4.65 -35.45
CA ALA A 224 12.71 5.97 -35.84
C ALA A 224 13.15 7.09 -34.88
N ALA A 225 13.17 6.84 -33.57
CA ALA A 225 13.63 7.79 -32.54
C ALA A 225 15.14 8.11 -32.66
N ILE A 226 15.97 7.15 -33.07
CA ILE A 226 17.41 7.33 -33.24
C ILE A 226 17.71 8.07 -34.52
N ILE A 227 16.97 7.81 -35.64
CA ILE A 227 17.21 8.39 -36.95
C ILE A 227 16.65 9.82 -37.03
N GLY A 228 15.48 10.05 -36.44
CA GLY A 228 14.76 11.33 -36.50
C GLY A 228 15.64 12.56 -36.25
N PRO A 229 16.34 12.65 -35.11
CA PRO A 229 17.20 13.79 -34.81
C PRO A 229 18.32 14.02 -35.84
N SER A 230 18.90 12.95 -36.40
CA SER A 230 20.00 13.01 -37.33
C SER A 230 19.57 13.40 -38.78
N THR A 231 18.25 13.39 -39.03
CA THR A 231 17.65 13.78 -40.34
C THR A 231 16.91 15.11 -40.29
N MET A 232 16.64 15.65 -39.05
CA MET A 232 15.90 16.90 -38.90
C MET A 232 16.66 18.16 -39.40
N ASP A 233 18.00 18.13 -39.36
CA ASP A 233 18.82 19.29 -39.66
C ASP A 233 18.84 19.61 -41.15
N SER A 234 18.63 18.65 -42.05
CA SER A 234 18.58 18.83 -43.48
C SER A 234 17.53 17.97 -44.16
N LYS A 235 16.86 18.59 -45.18
CA LYS A 235 15.93 17.86 -46.06
C LYS A 235 16.66 17.06 -47.16
N PHE A 236 17.97 17.24 -47.28
CA PHE A 236 18.76 16.58 -48.32
C PHE A 236 19.47 15.35 -47.72
N PRO A 237 19.17 14.14 -48.18
CA PRO A 237 19.76 12.89 -47.67
C PRO A 237 21.29 12.85 -47.77
N GLU A 238 21.85 13.59 -48.73
CA GLU A 238 23.31 13.70 -48.92
C GLU A 238 24.03 14.37 -47.71
N GLU A 239 23.28 15.19 -46.96
CA GLU A 239 23.82 15.91 -45.78
C GLU A 239 23.58 15.14 -44.44
N TRP A 240 22.87 14.01 -44.48
CA TRP A 240 22.58 13.25 -43.27
C TRP A 240 23.83 12.59 -42.70
N ASN A 241 23.94 12.57 -41.37
CA ASN A 241 25.09 11.99 -40.68
C ASN A 241 24.93 10.49 -40.43
N PHE A 242 25.10 9.68 -41.47
CA PHE A 242 25.01 8.21 -41.38
C PHE A 242 26.01 7.61 -40.40
N ALA A 243 27.18 8.22 -40.19
CA ALA A 243 28.16 7.76 -39.22
C ALA A 243 27.67 7.92 -37.78
N GLU A 244 26.91 8.96 -37.52
CA GLU A 244 26.29 9.19 -36.21
C GLU A 244 25.10 8.23 -35.95
N MET A 245 24.26 8.04 -36.96
CA MET A 245 23.18 7.08 -36.93
C MET A 245 23.73 5.66 -36.62
N LYS A 246 24.74 5.24 -37.35
CA LYS A 246 25.40 3.94 -37.10
C LYS A 246 25.97 3.83 -35.67
N ARG A 247 26.61 4.87 -35.15
CA ARG A 247 27.11 4.89 -33.77
C ARG A 247 25.97 4.77 -32.74
N ASN A 248 24.86 5.47 -32.97
CA ASN A 248 23.73 5.44 -32.06
C ASN A 248 22.99 4.09 -32.12
N LEU A 249 22.80 3.52 -33.30
CA LEU A 249 22.26 2.16 -33.47
C LEU A 249 23.16 1.10 -32.84
N ASN A 250 24.48 1.24 -32.91
CA ASN A 250 25.41 0.33 -32.26
C ASN A 250 25.42 0.42 -30.73
N LYS A 251 24.90 1.49 -30.13
CA LYS A 251 24.64 1.53 -28.67
C LYS A 251 23.46 0.64 -28.29
N LEU A 252 22.45 0.56 -29.15
CA LEU A 252 21.28 -0.26 -28.97
C LEU A 252 21.60 -1.73 -29.31
N ILE A 253 22.16 -1.98 -30.50
CA ILE A 253 22.49 -3.31 -31.03
C ILE A 253 24.00 -3.34 -31.34
N PRO A 254 24.86 -3.77 -30.43
CA PRO A 254 26.29 -3.86 -30.65
C PRO A 254 26.64 -4.76 -31.85
N ASN A 255 27.63 -4.31 -32.63
CA ASN A 255 28.11 -4.99 -33.85
C ASN A 255 27.09 -5.06 -35.01
N PHE A 256 26.04 -4.24 -34.96
CA PHE A 256 25.16 -4.10 -36.13
C PHE A 256 25.89 -3.32 -37.23
N ASP A 257 26.08 -3.98 -38.37
CA ASP A 257 26.73 -3.34 -39.54
C ASP A 257 25.69 -2.68 -40.42
N MET A 258 25.21 -1.49 -39.98
CA MET A 258 24.29 -0.68 -40.76
C MET A 258 24.89 -0.37 -42.13
N ARG A 259 24.13 -0.58 -43.19
CA ARG A 259 24.49 -0.12 -44.53
C ARG A 259 24.59 1.42 -44.56
N VAL A 260 25.73 1.92 -44.99
CA VAL A 260 25.97 3.39 -45.12
C VAL A 260 26.31 3.78 -46.55
N ASP A 261 26.56 2.81 -47.42
CA ASP A 261 26.96 3.03 -48.81
C ASP A 261 25.74 3.04 -49.70
N TYR A 262 25.06 4.17 -49.75
CA TYR A 262 23.94 4.42 -50.68
C TYR A 262 24.46 5.15 -51.95
N SER A 263 23.97 4.74 -53.10
CA SER A 263 24.30 5.39 -54.37
C SER A 263 23.63 6.77 -54.47
N ALA A 264 24.18 7.64 -55.30
CA ALA A 264 23.61 9.01 -55.50
C ALA A 264 22.15 8.97 -56.03
N ASP A 265 21.79 7.92 -56.75
CA ASP A 265 20.42 7.76 -57.26
C ASP A 265 19.47 7.28 -56.10
N GLU A 266 19.94 6.41 -55.20
CA GLU A 266 19.18 6.00 -54.00
C GLU A 266 18.96 7.18 -53.05
N LEU A 267 19.98 8.02 -52.85
CA LEU A 267 19.87 9.22 -52.00
C LEU A 267 18.89 10.26 -52.53
N ARG A 268 18.71 10.39 -53.84
CA ARG A 268 17.79 11.36 -54.42
C ARG A 268 16.34 11.12 -54.06
N ASP A 269 15.93 9.85 -54.01
CA ASP A 269 14.54 9.44 -53.77
C ASP A 269 14.32 9.02 -52.29
N MET A 270 15.36 9.10 -51.46
CA MET A 270 15.33 8.67 -50.07
C MET A 270 14.56 9.68 -49.21
N THR A 271 13.63 9.17 -48.45
CA THR A 271 12.93 9.91 -47.38
C THR A 271 13.35 9.36 -46.02
N GLN A 272 13.09 10.13 -44.97
CA GLN A 272 13.34 9.64 -43.60
C GLN A 272 12.62 8.31 -43.32
N GLU A 273 11.37 8.21 -43.79
CA GLU A 273 10.55 6.97 -43.62
C GLU A 273 11.18 5.80 -44.36
N SER A 274 11.59 5.98 -45.63
CA SER A 274 12.22 4.91 -46.41
C SER A 274 13.56 4.46 -45.84
N LEU A 275 14.33 5.39 -45.22
CA LEU A 275 15.57 5.01 -44.51
C LEU A 275 15.27 4.21 -43.22
N VAL A 276 14.25 4.60 -42.45
CA VAL A 276 13.80 3.83 -41.29
C VAL A 276 13.38 2.44 -41.71
N ASP A 277 12.56 2.31 -42.75
CA ASP A 277 12.09 1.03 -43.28
C ASP A 277 13.25 0.12 -43.75
N ASP A 278 14.26 0.70 -44.46
CA ASP A 278 15.44 -0.07 -44.90
C ASP A 278 16.26 -0.59 -43.70
N ILE A 279 16.49 0.25 -42.71
CA ILE A 279 17.21 -0.18 -41.47
C ILE A 279 16.40 -1.20 -40.70
N CYS A 280 15.10 -1.00 -40.57
CA CYS A 280 14.22 -2.00 -39.93
C CYS A 280 14.27 -3.34 -40.65
N ALA A 281 14.26 -3.35 -41.99
CA ALA A 281 14.40 -4.60 -42.76
C ALA A 281 15.74 -5.31 -42.51
N GLN A 282 16.85 -4.56 -42.47
CA GLN A 282 18.18 -5.11 -42.15
C GLN A 282 18.19 -5.76 -40.73
N LEU A 283 17.53 -5.12 -39.75
CA LEU A 283 17.42 -5.65 -38.40
C LEU A 283 16.51 -6.86 -38.35
N ASP A 284 15.43 -6.90 -39.13
CA ASP A 284 14.52 -8.06 -39.23
C ASP A 284 15.23 -9.29 -39.82
N GLU A 285 16.08 -9.10 -40.81
CA GLU A 285 16.93 -10.16 -41.34
C GLU A 285 17.90 -10.70 -40.27
N LEU A 286 18.53 -9.79 -39.51
CA LEU A 286 19.43 -10.16 -38.42
C LEU A 286 18.70 -10.97 -37.35
N TYR A 287 17.49 -10.53 -36.99
CA TYR A 287 16.68 -11.21 -36.00
C TYR A 287 16.21 -12.59 -36.49
N THR A 288 15.81 -12.69 -37.74
CA THR A 288 15.36 -13.95 -38.34
C THR A 288 16.51 -14.96 -38.39
N LYS A 289 17.73 -14.56 -38.78
CA LYS A 289 18.91 -15.42 -38.74
C LYS A 289 19.18 -15.96 -37.33
N LYS A 290 19.03 -15.07 -36.34
CA LYS A 290 19.18 -15.45 -34.94
C LYS A 290 18.08 -16.41 -34.47
N GLU A 291 16.85 -16.20 -34.89
CA GLU A 291 15.72 -17.10 -34.61
C GLU A 291 15.95 -18.47 -35.21
N GLU A 292 16.52 -18.56 -36.41
CA GLU A 292 16.90 -19.83 -37.07
C GLU A 292 18.01 -20.58 -36.29
N GLU A 293 19.00 -19.86 -35.78
CA GLU A 293 20.10 -20.44 -34.98
C GLU A 293 19.65 -21.00 -33.63
N ILE A 294 18.75 -20.30 -32.96
CA ILE A 294 18.28 -20.63 -31.61
C ILE A 294 17.09 -21.60 -31.66
N GLY A 295 16.28 -21.50 -32.70
CA GLY A 295 15.00 -22.18 -32.84
C GLY A 295 13.84 -21.31 -32.35
N ALA A 296 12.78 -21.22 -33.17
CA ALA A 296 11.65 -20.29 -32.92
C ALA A 296 10.97 -20.48 -31.56
N GLU A 297 10.78 -21.71 -31.11
CA GLU A 297 10.14 -21.99 -29.81
C GLU A 297 10.97 -21.46 -28.62
N HIS A 298 12.27 -21.77 -28.66
CA HIS A 298 13.19 -21.27 -27.61
C HIS A 298 13.32 -19.75 -27.64
N MET A 299 13.30 -19.15 -28.83
CA MET A 299 13.36 -17.69 -28.95
C MET A 299 12.13 -17.02 -28.33
N ARG A 300 10.91 -17.56 -28.52
CA ARG A 300 9.67 -17.10 -27.84
C ARG A 300 9.79 -17.18 -26.32
N GLU A 301 10.42 -18.24 -25.80
CA GLU A 301 10.62 -18.37 -24.35
C GLU A 301 11.64 -17.34 -23.82
N ILE A 302 12.73 -17.14 -24.56
CA ILE A 302 13.75 -16.14 -24.21
C ILE A 302 13.16 -14.73 -24.19
N GLU A 303 12.38 -14.37 -25.21
CA GLU A 303 11.70 -13.06 -25.28
C GLU A 303 10.80 -12.81 -24.06
N ARG A 304 10.01 -13.82 -23.66
CA ARG A 304 9.17 -13.71 -22.45
C ARG A 304 10.00 -13.49 -21.18
N VAL A 305 11.05 -14.28 -21.01
CA VAL A 305 11.92 -14.17 -19.83
C VAL A 305 12.62 -12.81 -19.78
N ILE A 306 13.14 -12.32 -20.92
CA ILE A 306 13.78 -11.01 -21.01
C ILE A 306 12.78 -9.92 -20.67
N LEU A 307 11.63 -9.88 -21.32
CA LEU A 307 10.63 -8.84 -21.11
C LEU A 307 10.13 -8.79 -19.67
N LEU A 308 9.81 -9.96 -19.08
CA LEU A 308 9.39 -10.03 -17.68
C LEU A 308 10.49 -9.52 -16.73
N ARG A 309 11.74 -9.92 -16.97
CA ARG A 309 12.86 -9.51 -16.11
C ARG A 309 13.12 -8.01 -16.19
N VAL A 310 13.11 -7.45 -17.40
CA VAL A 310 13.30 -6.01 -17.63
C VAL A 310 12.18 -5.20 -16.99
N VAL A 311 10.93 -5.60 -17.25
CA VAL A 311 9.75 -4.94 -16.65
C VAL A 311 9.80 -5.00 -15.12
N ASP A 312 10.06 -6.17 -14.53
CA ASP A 312 10.08 -6.32 -13.08
C ASP A 312 11.18 -5.46 -12.44
N SER A 313 12.39 -5.41 -13.04
CA SER A 313 13.49 -4.60 -12.52
C SER A 313 13.19 -3.10 -12.58
N LEU A 314 12.83 -2.59 -13.76
CA LEU A 314 12.60 -1.15 -13.96
C LEU A 314 11.35 -0.66 -13.24
N TRP A 315 10.33 -1.51 -13.10
CA TRP A 315 9.14 -1.18 -12.32
C TRP A 315 9.45 -1.05 -10.83
N MET A 316 10.29 -1.90 -10.26
CA MET A 316 10.72 -1.77 -8.86
C MET A 316 11.49 -0.47 -8.62
N ASP A 317 12.44 -0.15 -9.51
CA ASP A 317 13.20 1.09 -9.44
C ASP A 317 12.28 2.32 -9.57
N HIS A 318 11.27 2.25 -10.44
CA HIS A 318 10.29 3.31 -10.62
C HIS A 318 9.41 3.52 -9.38
N ILE A 319 8.97 2.45 -8.71
CA ILE A 319 8.23 2.56 -7.44
C ILE A 319 9.06 3.31 -6.41
N ASP A 320 10.32 2.95 -6.24
CA ASP A 320 11.22 3.61 -5.29
C ASP A 320 11.45 5.09 -5.65
N ALA A 321 11.62 5.39 -6.94
CA ALA A 321 11.76 6.77 -7.43
C ALA A 321 10.49 7.60 -7.19
N MET A 322 9.31 7.04 -7.39
CA MET A 322 8.02 7.68 -7.11
C MET A 322 7.80 7.92 -5.61
N ASP A 323 8.26 7.03 -4.75
CA ASP A 323 8.21 7.24 -3.29
C ASP A 323 9.17 8.36 -2.84
N GLN A 324 10.34 8.47 -3.47
CA GLN A 324 11.26 9.59 -3.24
C GLN A 324 10.65 10.91 -3.72
N LEU A 325 10.06 10.94 -4.91
CA LEU A 325 9.34 12.11 -5.44
C LEU A 325 8.24 12.55 -4.48
N LYS A 326 7.41 11.61 -4.00
CA LYS A 326 6.32 11.87 -3.05
C LYS A 326 6.82 12.50 -1.75
N SER A 327 7.99 12.08 -1.27
CA SER A 327 8.58 12.62 -0.05
C SER A 327 9.04 14.08 -0.21
N GLY A 328 9.48 14.48 -1.40
CA GLY A 328 10.01 15.82 -1.70
C GLY A 328 8.97 16.81 -2.26
N ILE A 329 7.94 16.32 -2.92
CA ILE A 329 7.02 17.14 -3.73
C ILE A 329 6.24 18.18 -2.88
N GLY A 330 6.06 17.91 -1.58
CA GLY A 330 5.41 18.86 -0.66
C GLY A 330 6.05 20.25 -0.61
N LEU A 331 7.36 20.36 -0.92
CA LEU A 331 8.08 21.63 -0.98
C LEU A 331 7.61 22.53 -2.13
N ARG A 332 6.99 21.99 -3.18
CA ARG A 332 6.41 22.75 -4.31
C ARG A 332 5.28 23.68 -3.86
N ALA A 333 4.61 23.37 -2.75
CA ALA A 333 3.60 24.24 -2.13
C ALA A 333 4.15 25.62 -1.75
N ILE A 334 5.45 25.73 -1.44
CA ILE A 334 6.11 27.02 -1.14
C ILE A 334 6.10 27.91 -2.39
N GLY A 335 6.21 27.31 -3.60
CA GLY A 335 6.13 27.99 -4.88
C GLY A 335 4.70 28.19 -5.39
N GLN A 336 3.66 28.06 -4.54
CA GLN A 336 2.24 28.17 -4.90
C GLN A 336 1.76 27.15 -5.97
N GLN A 337 2.50 26.07 -6.16
CA GLN A 337 2.11 24.96 -7.02
C GLN A 337 1.34 23.92 -6.22
N ASP A 338 0.33 23.29 -6.84
CA ASP A 338 -0.37 22.15 -6.19
C ASP A 338 0.53 20.91 -6.22
N PRO A 339 1.00 20.44 -5.07
CA PRO A 339 1.89 19.28 -5.00
C PRO A 339 1.32 18.02 -5.63
N ALA A 340 -0.01 17.84 -5.60
CA ALA A 340 -0.64 16.66 -6.18
C ALA A 340 -0.64 16.73 -7.72
N ALA A 341 -0.83 17.92 -8.29
CA ALA A 341 -0.76 18.12 -9.73
C ALA A 341 0.68 17.95 -10.24
N GLU A 342 1.67 18.53 -9.54
CA GLU A 342 3.09 18.38 -9.90
C GLU A 342 3.57 16.93 -9.76
N TYR A 343 3.14 16.22 -8.71
CA TYR A 343 3.40 14.78 -8.58
C TYR A 343 2.85 13.98 -9.77
N GLY A 344 1.64 14.33 -10.23
CA GLY A 344 1.04 13.70 -11.40
C GLY A 344 1.85 13.94 -12.67
N LYS A 345 2.35 15.17 -12.87
CA LYS A 345 3.13 15.55 -14.04
C LYS A 345 4.54 14.93 -14.03
N GLU A 346 5.31 15.18 -12.98
CA GLU A 346 6.66 14.61 -12.86
C GLU A 346 6.61 13.06 -12.89
N GLY A 347 5.61 12.47 -12.23
CA GLY A 347 5.40 11.02 -12.23
C GLY A 347 5.01 10.46 -13.61
N PHE A 348 4.33 11.24 -14.46
CA PHE A 348 4.07 10.86 -15.84
C PHE A 348 5.35 10.85 -16.66
N ASP A 349 6.16 11.91 -16.57
CA ASP A 349 7.43 12.03 -17.29
C ASP A 349 8.40 10.88 -16.89
N MET A 350 8.47 10.55 -15.59
CA MET A 350 9.26 9.42 -15.09
C MET A 350 8.75 8.09 -15.62
N PHE A 351 7.42 7.93 -15.72
CA PHE A 351 6.80 6.72 -16.25
C PHE A 351 7.09 6.53 -17.73
N GLU A 352 7.00 7.60 -18.54
CA GLU A 352 7.37 7.57 -19.97
C GLU A 352 8.85 7.20 -20.16
N GLN A 353 9.74 7.74 -19.35
CA GLN A 353 11.16 7.38 -19.36
C GLN A 353 11.38 5.89 -19.04
N MET A 354 10.66 5.37 -18.04
CA MET A 354 10.72 3.95 -17.70
C MET A 354 10.21 3.07 -18.86
N ILE A 355 9.10 3.43 -19.49
CA ILE A 355 8.58 2.69 -20.66
C ILE A 355 9.60 2.70 -21.80
N GLY A 356 10.22 3.86 -22.09
CA GLY A 356 11.30 3.96 -23.07
C GLY A 356 12.50 3.04 -22.72
N ALA A 357 12.89 3.01 -21.46
CA ALA A 357 13.96 2.15 -20.99
C ALA A 357 13.59 0.64 -21.09
N ILE A 358 12.31 0.26 -20.82
CA ILE A 358 11.84 -1.11 -21.03
C ILE A 358 11.96 -1.51 -22.50
N GLN A 359 11.55 -0.64 -23.42
CA GLN A 359 11.66 -0.90 -24.85
C GLN A 359 13.11 -1.06 -25.30
N GLU A 360 13.97 -0.11 -24.89
CA GLU A 360 15.40 -0.12 -25.21
C GLU A 360 16.10 -1.38 -24.69
N ASP A 361 15.95 -1.70 -23.42
CA ASP A 361 16.58 -2.85 -22.80
C ASP A 361 16.06 -4.19 -23.36
N THR A 362 14.75 -4.28 -23.61
CA THR A 362 14.15 -5.47 -24.21
C THR A 362 14.71 -5.74 -25.60
N VAL A 363 14.73 -4.75 -26.48
CA VAL A 363 15.30 -4.88 -27.82
C VAL A 363 16.80 -5.21 -27.73
N ARG A 364 17.56 -4.48 -26.90
CA ARG A 364 18.98 -4.70 -26.68
C ARG A 364 19.29 -6.13 -26.27
N TYR A 365 18.56 -6.67 -25.29
CA TYR A 365 18.82 -8.02 -24.80
C TYR A 365 18.36 -9.09 -25.81
N CYS A 366 17.24 -8.92 -26.50
CA CYS A 366 16.78 -9.86 -27.52
C CYS A 366 17.75 -9.96 -28.71
N TYR A 367 18.33 -8.84 -29.13
CA TYR A 367 19.33 -8.83 -30.20
C TYR A 367 20.71 -9.32 -29.77
N ASN A 368 21.07 -9.25 -28.48
CA ASN A 368 22.39 -9.63 -27.97
C ASN A 368 22.44 -11.01 -27.31
N VAL A 369 21.31 -11.69 -27.13
CA VAL A 369 21.29 -13.03 -26.53
C VAL A 369 22.11 -14.00 -27.38
N SER A 370 22.96 -14.79 -26.76
CA SER A 370 23.68 -15.91 -27.36
C SER A 370 23.50 -17.15 -26.48
N ILE A 371 23.32 -18.31 -27.11
CA ILE A 371 23.28 -19.57 -26.35
C ILE A 371 24.70 -20.13 -26.35
N ASP A 372 25.34 -20.16 -25.18
CA ASP A 372 26.54 -20.93 -24.98
C ASP A 372 26.21 -22.44 -25.00
N THR A 373 26.46 -23.07 -26.13
CA THR A 373 26.29 -24.53 -26.33
C THR A 373 27.25 -25.37 -25.48
N LYS A 374 28.09 -24.76 -24.63
CA LYS A 374 29.02 -25.45 -23.72
C LYS A 374 28.48 -25.63 -22.30
N ALA A 375 27.19 -25.74 -22.10
CA ALA A 375 26.67 -26.27 -20.85
C ALA A 375 26.90 -27.79 -20.81
N GLU A 376 28.07 -28.21 -20.34
CA GLU A 376 28.25 -29.61 -19.89
C GLU A 376 27.16 -29.88 -18.86
N ARG A 377 26.20 -30.73 -19.21
CA ARG A 377 25.27 -31.31 -18.24
C ARG A 377 26.12 -32.10 -17.24
N LYS A 378 26.53 -31.48 -16.13
CA LYS A 378 26.87 -32.21 -14.93
C LYS A 378 25.61 -33.01 -14.53
N SER A 379 25.58 -34.26 -14.91
CA SER A 379 24.59 -35.20 -14.41
C SER A 379 24.72 -35.21 -12.88
N VAL A 380 23.77 -34.60 -12.20
CA VAL A 380 23.58 -34.79 -10.77
C VAL A 380 22.93 -36.16 -10.60
N THR A 381 23.78 -37.20 -10.71
CA THR A 381 23.40 -38.57 -10.33
C THR A 381 23.45 -38.61 -8.80
N GLY A 382 22.31 -38.86 -8.20
CA GLY A 382 22.19 -39.42 -6.84
C GLY A 382 22.08 -38.41 -5.72
N GLY A 383 20.97 -37.69 -5.68
CA GLY A 383 20.42 -37.18 -4.44
C GLY A 383 19.00 -37.70 -4.30
N SER A 384 18.79 -38.65 -3.42
CA SER A 384 17.47 -39.09 -2.99
C SER A 384 16.74 -37.88 -2.41
N MET A 385 15.81 -37.31 -3.13
CA MET A 385 14.87 -36.35 -2.57
C MET A 385 13.88 -37.11 -1.68
N THR A 386 14.18 -37.20 -0.41
CA THR A 386 13.14 -37.47 0.59
C THR A 386 12.26 -36.22 0.64
N ALA A 387 11.05 -36.35 0.12
CA ALA A 387 10.01 -35.35 0.31
C ALA A 387 9.72 -35.28 1.82
N SER A 388 10.27 -34.25 2.50
CA SER A 388 9.80 -33.90 3.82
C SER A 388 8.40 -33.31 3.65
N LYS A 389 7.44 -34.01 4.22
CA LYS A 389 6.05 -33.58 4.35
C LYS A 389 6.04 -32.19 5.01
N LEU A 390 5.71 -31.17 4.25
CA LEU A 390 5.38 -29.86 4.78
C LEU A 390 4.05 -30.02 5.51
N GLU A 391 4.12 -30.19 6.82
CA GLU A 391 2.98 -29.98 7.70
C GLU A 391 2.72 -28.48 7.74
N TYR A 392 1.63 -28.06 7.12
CA TYR A 392 1.05 -26.75 7.33
C TYR A 392 0.52 -26.71 8.77
N HIS A 393 1.23 -26.03 9.63
CA HIS A 393 0.66 -25.54 10.88
C HIS A 393 -0.07 -24.25 10.56
N ASP A 394 -1.41 -24.31 10.62
CA ASP A 394 -2.25 -23.13 10.77
C ASP A 394 -1.98 -22.54 12.16
N GLU A 395 -0.99 -21.71 12.28
CA GLU A 395 -0.88 -20.78 13.40
C GLU A 395 -1.61 -19.49 13.03
N GLU A 396 -2.68 -19.21 13.78
CA GLU A 396 -3.34 -17.91 13.78
C GLU A 396 -2.29 -16.79 13.93
N PRO A 397 -2.42 -15.68 13.22
CA PRO A 397 -1.50 -14.57 13.39
C PRO A 397 -1.72 -13.94 14.76
N GLN A 398 -0.94 -14.31 15.72
CA GLN A 398 -0.73 -13.50 16.91
C GLN A 398 -0.04 -12.22 16.46
N SER A 399 -0.78 -11.14 16.53
CA SER A 399 -0.32 -9.78 16.35
C SER A 399 0.58 -9.39 17.51
N ASP A 400 1.86 -9.72 17.47
CA ASP A 400 2.91 -9.10 18.29
C ASP A 400 4.28 -9.73 17.98
N GLU A 401 4.72 -9.61 16.70
CA GLU A 401 6.16 -9.67 16.44
C GLU A 401 6.62 -8.32 15.85
N PRO A 402 7.60 -7.68 16.48
CA PRO A 402 8.19 -6.47 15.95
C PRO A 402 8.94 -6.80 14.65
N ASN A 403 8.52 -6.13 13.59
CA ASN A 403 9.06 -6.17 12.25
C ASN A 403 10.62 -6.07 12.29
N GLN A 404 11.31 -7.17 12.02
CA GLN A 404 12.79 -7.25 12.01
C GLN A 404 13.46 -6.27 11.06
N TYR A 405 12.71 -5.67 10.12
CA TYR A 405 13.20 -4.60 9.25
C TYR A 405 13.30 -3.24 9.94
N ARG A 406 12.65 -3.04 11.10
CA ARG A 406 12.78 -1.80 11.88
C ARG A 406 14.02 -1.79 12.78
N GLU A 407 14.48 -2.95 13.24
CA GLU A 407 15.66 -3.03 14.11
C GLU A 407 17.00 -2.75 13.41
N LYS A 408 17.08 -2.89 12.08
CA LYS A 408 18.30 -2.52 11.32
C LYS A 408 18.48 -1.02 11.10
N ARG A 409 17.48 -0.18 11.40
CA ARG A 409 17.59 1.29 11.30
C ARG A 409 17.72 2.00 12.63
N GLU A 410 17.57 1.33 13.74
CA GLU A 410 17.92 1.85 15.06
C GLU A 410 19.35 1.45 15.48
N HIS A 411 20.34 1.77 14.65
CA HIS A 411 21.61 2.14 15.24
C HIS A 411 21.35 3.45 15.97
N LYS A 412 21.00 3.34 17.26
CA LYS A 412 21.14 4.45 18.20
C LYS A 412 22.57 4.96 18.02
N GLN A 413 22.70 6.09 17.35
CA GLN A 413 23.90 6.89 17.49
C GLN A 413 24.03 7.13 18.99
N GLU A 414 24.96 6.45 19.62
CA GLU A 414 25.35 6.77 20.98
C GLU A 414 25.66 8.26 20.97
N THR A 415 24.83 9.02 21.67
CA THR A 415 25.05 10.44 21.86
C THR A 415 26.38 10.55 22.56
N VAL A 416 27.41 10.98 21.84
CA VAL A 416 28.73 11.29 22.39
C VAL A 416 28.48 12.36 23.46
N ARG A 417 28.41 11.92 24.72
CA ARG A 417 28.34 12.84 25.85
C ARG A 417 29.68 13.53 25.92
N ARG A 418 29.67 14.84 25.74
CA ARG A 418 30.86 15.66 25.95
C ARG A 418 31.31 15.50 27.39
N GLU A 419 32.53 15.18 27.60
CA GLU A 419 33.19 15.02 28.93
C GLU A 419 33.27 16.34 29.70
N SER A 420 33.07 17.49 29.04
CA SER A 420 33.13 18.82 29.66
C SER A 420 31.84 19.62 29.43
N PRO A 421 31.32 20.37 30.43
CA PRO A 421 30.14 21.18 30.29
C PRO A 421 30.37 22.31 29.26
N LYS A 422 29.32 22.64 28.49
CA LYS A 422 29.35 23.71 27.48
C LYS A 422 29.46 25.07 28.14
N ILE A 423 30.58 25.76 27.94
CA ILE A 423 30.84 27.09 28.47
C ILE A 423 30.07 28.11 27.63
N GLY A 424 29.21 28.89 28.29
CA GLY A 424 28.42 29.96 27.66
C GLY A 424 29.28 31.16 27.29
N ARG A 425 28.90 31.93 26.26
CA ARG A 425 29.64 33.12 25.79
C ARG A 425 29.91 34.15 26.86
N ASN A 426 29.03 34.26 27.88
CA ASN A 426 29.12 35.23 28.94
C ASN A 426 29.69 34.68 30.25
N ASP A 427 30.00 33.38 30.31
CA ASP A 427 30.58 32.76 31.51
C ASP A 427 32.01 33.19 31.73
N PRO A 428 32.56 33.08 32.95
CA PRO A 428 33.96 33.32 33.23
C PRO A 428 34.84 32.40 32.39
N CYS A 429 35.93 32.92 31.83
CA CYS A 429 36.82 32.15 31.01
C CYS A 429 37.57 31.09 31.82
N PRO A 430 37.63 29.80 31.39
CA PRO A 430 38.26 28.73 32.13
C PRO A 430 39.80 28.89 32.24
N CYS A 431 40.39 29.83 31.49
CA CYS A 431 41.83 30.13 31.61
C CYS A 431 42.22 30.96 32.87
N GLY A 432 41.25 31.29 33.74
CA GLY A 432 41.52 32.03 34.96
C GLY A 432 41.75 33.55 34.81
N SER A 433 41.53 34.12 33.61
CA SER A 433 41.82 35.51 33.30
C SER A 433 40.80 36.53 33.89
N GLY A 434 39.74 36.06 34.54
CA GLY A 434 38.65 36.90 35.06
C GLY A 434 37.76 37.58 34.00
N LYS A 435 38.05 37.37 32.72
CA LYS A 435 37.29 37.91 31.58
C LYS A 435 36.18 36.95 31.14
N LYS A 436 35.09 37.49 30.56
CA LYS A 436 34.07 36.63 29.92
C LYS A 436 34.66 35.82 28.77
N TYR A 437 34.22 34.57 28.60
CA TYR A 437 34.75 33.62 27.59
C TYR A 437 34.77 34.19 26.17
N LYS A 438 33.75 34.94 25.74
CA LYS A 438 33.72 35.63 24.43
C LYS A 438 34.86 36.64 24.20
N ASN A 439 35.37 37.24 25.29
CA ASN A 439 36.39 38.28 25.26
C ASN A 439 37.82 37.72 25.53
N CYS A 440 37.96 36.40 25.66
CA CYS A 440 39.23 35.73 25.97
C CYS A 440 39.48 34.55 25.04
N CYS A 441 39.23 33.30 25.47
CA CYS A 441 39.65 32.10 24.73
C CYS A 441 38.69 31.72 23.61
N MET A 442 37.48 32.21 23.54
CA MET A 442 36.50 31.80 22.51
C MET A 442 36.99 31.96 21.06
N LYS A 443 37.75 33.03 20.77
CA LYS A 443 38.33 33.24 19.42
C LYS A 443 39.41 32.24 19.08
N LYS A 444 40.18 31.76 20.07
CA LYS A 444 41.21 30.73 19.87
C LYS A 444 40.58 29.34 19.70
N ASP A 445 39.56 29.03 20.44
CA ASP A 445 38.85 27.74 20.40
C ASP A 445 37.98 27.58 19.13
N MET A 446 37.58 28.69 18.49
CA MET A 446 36.92 28.66 17.18
C MET A 446 37.91 28.48 16.02
N ALA A 447 39.13 29.05 16.12
CA ALA A 447 40.16 28.92 15.08
C ALA A 447 40.88 27.55 15.08
N GLY A 448 40.72 26.74 16.10
CA GLY A 448 41.26 25.38 16.18
C GLY A 448 40.29 24.26 15.78
N ARG A 449 39.16 24.63 15.19
CA ARG A 449 38.08 23.71 14.69
C ARG A 449 37.90 23.75 13.18
N GLU A 450 38.76 24.37 12.41
CA GLU A 450 38.89 24.24 10.95
C GLU A 450 39.83 23.12 10.54
#